data_aa0db8ea260b26b4b7addd8eb3b187be
#
_entry.id   aa0db8ea260b26b4b7addd8eb3b187be
#
_cell.length_a   1.000
_cell.length_b   1.000
_cell.length_c   1.000
_cell.angle_alpha   90.00
_cell.angle_beta   90.00
_cell.angle_gamma   90.00
#
_symmetry.space_group_name_H-M   'P 1'
#
loop_
_entity.id
_entity.type
_entity.pdbx_description
1 polymer ?
#
loop_
_entity_poly.entity_id
_entity_poly.type
_entity_poly.pdbx_seq_one_letter_code
_entity_poly.pdbx_strand_id
1 'polypeptide(L)'
;KIIEKRITEILEVLGLDLNDKNLSKTPKRFAKMYVEEIFKGLNDSEFPIISGLMDNFANKEFVIHKDLNIFSVCEHHLLPFYGVIHLAYIPKNKLIKAQDVQKAINFFSRRPQVQERLTKQVVDCISKILNIQDIACAIDAKHLCIHSRGIKDFSSSTLTFEYTGKFKSPKMKSRFVSEINGANKKINLNIN
;
A
#
# COMPACT_ATOMS: atom_id res chain seq x y z
N LYS A 1 1.07 23.81 -12.27
CA LYS A 1 1.68 25.18 -12.33
C LYS A 1 2.24 25.61 -10.97
N ILE A 2 1.45 25.66 -9.85
CA ILE A 2 1.98 26.14 -8.56
C ILE A 2 3.11 25.23 -8.05
N ILE A 3 2.93 23.91 -8.01
CA ILE A 3 3.95 22.95 -7.57
C ILE A 3 5.19 23.04 -8.46
N GLU A 4 5.02 23.13 -9.77
CA GLU A 4 6.10 23.30 -10.73
C GLU A 4 6.96 24.52 -10.39
N LYS A 5 6.32 25.69 -10.15
CA LYS A 5 7.00 26.92 -9.73
C LYS A 5 7.80 26.71 -8.44
N ARG A 6 7.19 26.09 -7.40
CA ARG A 6 7.88 25.86 -6.12
C ARG A 6 9.07 24.91 -6.24
N ILE A 7 8.95 23.89 -7.08
CA ILE A 7 10.09 22.99 -7.36
C ILE A 7 11.18 23.70 -8.13
N THR A 8 10.85 24.57 -9.09
CA THR A 8 11.83 25.42 -9.74
C THR A 8 12.63 26.24 -8.72
N GLU A 9 11.95 26.98 -7.85
CA GLU A 9 12.56 27.78 -6.77
C GLU A 9 13.47 26.93 -5.85
N ILE A 10 13.03 25.72 -5.47
CA ILE A 10 13.85 24.81 -4.65
C ILE A 10 15.14 24.40 -5.37
N LEU A 11 15.06 24.01 -6.65
CA LEU A 11 16.23 23.57 -7.42
C LEU A 11 17.23 24.71 -7.64
N GLU A 12 16.75 25.94 -7.86
CA GLU A 12 17.58 27.15 -7.97
C GLU A 12 18.32 27.45 -6.65
N VAL A 13 17.62 27.37 -5.50
CA VAL A 13 18.22 27.56 -4.17
C VAL A 13 19.28 26.50 -3.87
N LEU A 14 19.09 25.27 -4.37
CA LEU A 14 20.10 24.21 -4.28
C LEU A 14 21.30 24.41 -5.21
N GLY A 15 21.33 25.47 -6.03
CA GLY A 15 22.41 25.80 -6.94
C GLY A 15 22.41 24.99 -8.24
N LEU A 16 21.28 24.38 -8.61
CA LEU A 16 21.18 23.60 -9.85
C LEU A 16 20.90 24.51 -11.05
N ASP A 17 21.63 24.31 -12.17
CA ASP A 17 21.42 25.04 -13.41
C ASP A 17 20.24 24.47 -14.20
N LEU A 18 19.11 25.19 -14.20
CA LEU A 18 17.89 24.80 -14.92
C LEU A 18 17.98 25.08 -16.44
N ASN A 19 19.08 25.69 -16.93
CA ASN A 19 19.38 25.76 -18.39
C ASN A 19 19.97 24.45 -18.92
N ASP A 20 20.45 23.57 -18.03
CA ASP A 20 20.86 22.21 -18.42
C ASP A 20 19.66 21.47 -19.02
N LYS A 21 19.89 20.91 -20.24
CA LYS A 21 18.86 20.16 -20.98
C LYS A 21 18.25 18.99 -20.20
N ASN A 22 18.99 18.38 -19.26
CA ASN A 22 18.54 17.28 -18.44
C ASN A 22 17.65 17.77 -17.30
N LEU A 23 17.88 18.96 -16.74
CA LEU A 23 17.17 19.52 -15.60
C LEU A 23 16.03 20.46 -15.97
N SER A 24 16.09 21.12 -17.13
CA SER A 24 15.11 22.14 -17.54
C SER A 24 13.64 21.69 -17.47
N LYS A 25 13.36 20.41 -17.69
CA LYS A 25 12.00 19.84 -17.62
C LYS A 25 11.67 19.17 -16.29
N THR A 26 12.62 19.11 -15.35
CA THR A 26 12.44 18.39 -14.06
C THR A 26 11.32 18.99 -13.22
N PRO A 27 11.17 20.31 -13.04
CA PRO A 27 10.07 20.87 -12.25
C PRO A 27 8.68 20.47 -12.78
N LYS A 28 8.51 20.51 -14.11
CA LYS A 28 7.25 20.11 -14.77
C LYS A 28 6.97 18.62 -14.60
N ARG A 29 7.99 17.78 -14.81
CA ARG A 29 7.86 16.29 -14.63
C ARG A 29 7.54 15.95 -13.20
N PHE A 30 8.22 16.58 -12.23
CA PHE A 30 7.96 16.41 -10.82
C PHE A 30 6.51 16.77 -10.47
N ALA A 31 6.06 17.97 -10.87
CA ALA A 31 4.71 18.43 -10.59
C ALA A 31 3.64 17.49 -11.16
N LYS A 32 3.83 17.03 -12.41
CA LYS A 32 2.92 16.07 -13.04
C LYS A 32 2.85 14.75 -12.28
N MET A 33 4.00 14.14 -12.03
CA MET A 33 4.12 12.88 -11.31
C MET A 33 3.46 12.94 -9.92
N TYR A 34 3.72 14.02 -9.15
CA TYR A 34 3.17 14.15 -7.81
C TYR A 34 1.66 14.32 -7.80
N VAL A 35 1.10 15.11 -8.73
CA VAL A 35 -0.36 15.36 -8.78
C VAL A 35 -1.12 14.20 -9.39
N GLU A 36 -0.64 13.67 -10.54
CA GLU A 36 -1.41 12.73 -11.34
C GLU A 36 -1.15 11.27 -10.97
N GLU A 37 -0.06 10.98 -10.26
CA GLU A 37 0.34 9.60 -9.94
C GLU A 37 0.51 9.37 -8.44
N ILE A 38 1.48 10.06 -7.80
CA ILE A 38 1.90 9.75 -6.42
C ILE A 38 0.84 10.17 -5.39
N PHE A 39 0.20 11.33 -5.58
CA PHE A 39 -0.79 11.86 -4.65
C PHE A 39 -2.22 11.90 -5.22
N LYS A 40 -2.46 11.13 -6.27
CA LYS A 40 -3.79 11.02 -6.88
C LYS A 40 -4.88 10.58 -5.89
N GLY A 41 -4.54 9.76 -4.92
CA GLY A 41 -5.45 9.28 -3.88
C GLY A 41 -5.86 10.34 -2.84
N LEU A 42 -5.35 11.59 -2.91
CA LEU A 42 -5.87 12.72 -2.13
C LEU A 42 -7.19 13.26 -2.67
N ASN A 43 -7.53 12.94 -3.92
CA ASN A 43 -8.79 13.31 -4.52
C ASN A 43 -9.80 12.16 -4.32
N ASP A 44 -10.79 12.36 -3.47
CA ASP A 44 -11.80 11.34 -3.17
C ASP A 44 -12.64 10.94 -4.40
N SER A 45 -12.76 11.81 -5.40
CA SER A 45 -13.43 11.48 -6.66
C SER A 45 -12.71 10.40 -7.48
N GLU A 46 -11.44 10.15 -7.19
CA GLU A 46 -10.62 9.09 -7.81
C GLU A 46 -10.77 7.73 -7.12
N PHE A 47 -11.67 7.63 -6.12
CA PHE A 47 -11.94 6.34 -5.48
C PHE A 47 -12.48 5.35 -6.51
N PRO A 48 -11.86 4.17 -6.66
CA PRO A 48 -12.26 3.22 -7.70
C PRO A 48 -13.63 2.60 -7.42
N ILE A 49 -14.35 2.30 -8.47
CA ILE A 49 -15.56 1.47 -8.35
C ILE A 49 -15.12 0.05 -7.97
N ILE A 50 -15.55 -0.37 -6.80
CA ILE A 50 -15.27 -1.70 -6.24
C ILE A 50 -16.61 -2.32 -5.83
N SER A 51 -16.94 -3.45 -6.42
CA SER A 51 -18.15 -4.21 -6.08
C SER A 51 -17.78 -5.62 -5.66
N GLY A 52 -18.30 -6.05 -4.51
CA GLY A 52 -18.23 -7.47 -4.14
C GLY A 52 -19.04 -8.31 -5.12
N LEU A 53 -18.54 -9.48 -5.47
CA LEU A 53 -19.28 -10.48 -6.22
C LEU A 53 -20.22 -11.22 -5.26
N MET A 54 -21.48 -11.34 -5.64
CA MET A 54 -22.41 -12.24 -4.94
C MET A 54 -21.94 -13.68 -5.17
N ASP A 55 -21.82 -14.43 -4.08
CA ASP A 55 -21.42 -15.82 -4.14
C ASP A 55 -22.38 -16.65 -3.25
N ASN A 56 -22.89 -17.72 -3.85
CA ASN A 56 -23.72 -18.69 -3.13
C ASN A 56 -22.89 -19.79 -2.46
N PHE A 57 -21.56 -19.75 -2.60
CA PHE A 57 -20.67 -20.68 -1.90
C PHE A 57 -20.52 -20.27 -0.44
N ALA A 58 -21.38 -20.82 0.39
CA ALA A 58 -21.35 -20.65 1.85
C ALA A 58 -20.13 -21.39 2.47
N ASN A 59 -18.95 -21.21 1.93
CA ASN A 59 -17.74 -21.76 2.52
C ASN A 59 -17.38 -20.92 3.75
N LYS A 60 -17.43 -21.56 4.92
CA LYS A 60 -17.15 -20.94 6.22
C LYS A 60 -15.66 -20.67 6.47
N GLU A 61 -14.81 -20.95 5.49
CA GLU A 61 -13.37 -20.71 5.58
C GLU A 61 -13.03 -19.28 5.18
N PHE A 62 -11.89 -18.78 5.65
CA PHE A 62 -11.42 -17.46 5.23
C PHE A 62 -10.77 -17.52 3.84
N VAL A 63 -10.99 -16.46 3.09
CA VAL A 63 -10.30 -16.19 1.82
C VAL A 63 -9.09 -15.33 2.11
N ILE A 64 -7.96 -15.60 1.43
CA ILE A 64 -6.75 -14.79 1.55
C ILE A 64 -6.24 -14.36 0.17
N HIS A 65 -5.96 -13.08 0.03
CA HIS A 65 -5.19 -12.50 -1.08
C HIS A 65 -3.78 -12.22 -0.56
N LYS A 66 -2.77 -12.82 -1.21
CA LYS A 66 -1.37 -12.71 -0.79
C LYS A 66 -0.54 -11.96 -1.82
N ASP A 67 0.57 -11.39 -1.34
CA ASP A 67 1.61 -10.79 -2.17
C ASP A 67 1.10 -9.68 -3.11
N LEU A 68 0.08 -8.94 -2.67
CA LEU A 68 -0.40 -7.76 -3.39
C LEU A 68 0.61 -6.63 -3.21
N ASN A 69 0.96 -5.97 -4.30
CA ASN A 69 1.98 -4.93 -4.28
C ASN A 69 1.50 -3.65 -3.59
N ILE A 70 2.41 -3.05 -2.83
CA ILE A 70 2.22 -1.74 -2.23
C ILE A 70 3.38 -0.82 -2.61
N PHE A 71 3.03 0.40 -3.00
CA PHE A 71 3.95 1.51 -3.15
C PHE A 71 3.28 2.77 -2.62
N SER A 72 3.91 3.42 -1.64
CA SER A 72 3.40 4.62 -1.02
C SER A 72 4.53 5.60 -0.68
N VAL A 73 4.20 6.75 -0.09
CA VAL A 73 5.15 7.77 0.30
C VAL A 73 4.99 8.06 1.79
N CYS A 74 6.10 7.94 2.52
CA CYS A 74 6.17 8.26 3.94
C CYS A 74 5.85 9.74 4.15
N GLU A 75 4.87 10.06 5.01
CA GLU A 75 4.47 11.45 5.26
C GLU A 75 5.53 12.31 5.93
N HIS A 76 6.48 11.69 6.65
CA HIS A 76 7.52 12.43 7.38
C HIS A 76 8.60 13.02 6.48
N HIS A 77 8.95 12.34 5.39
CA HIS A 77 10.07 12.74 4.53
C HIS A 77 9.72 12.79 3.04
N LEU A 78 8.51 12.44 2.67
CA LEU A 78 8.05 12.26 1.28
C LEU A 78 8.94 11.31 0.46
N LEU A 79 9.62 10.39 1.13
CA LEU A 79 10.36 9.30 0.51
C LEU A 79 9.50 8.05 0.38
N PRO A 80 9.70 7.26 -0.67
CA PRO A 80 8.91 6.05 -0.89
C PRO A 80 9.09 4.98 0.19
N PHE A 81 8.04 4.20 0.39
CA PHE A 81 8.11 2.87 0.97
C PHE A 81 7.31 1.90 0.09
N TYR A 82 7.77 0.67 0.00
CA TYR A 82 7.23 -0.34 -0.89
C TYR A 82 7.38 -1.74 -0.33
N GLY A 83 6.52 -2.63 -0.74
CA GLY A 83 6.51 -4.00 -0.25
C GLY A 83 5.28 -4.76 -0.69
N VAL A 84 4.81 -5.63 0.19
CA VAL A 84 3.63 -6.47 -0.04
C VAL A 84 2.59 -6.30 1.06
N ILE A 85 1.34 -6.52 0.67
CA ILE A 85 0.20 -6.57 1.58
C ILE A 85 -0.51 -7.92 1.41
N HIS A 86 -0.90 -8.49 2.52
CA HIS A 86 -1.71 -9.70 2.60
C HIS A 86 -3.02 -9.35 3.28
N LEU A 87 -4.14 -9.76 2.68
CA LEU A 87 -5.48 -9.52 3.20
C LEU A 87 -6.25 -10.83 3.30
N ALA A 88 -6.73 -11.16 4.48
CA ALA A 88 -7.63 -12.28 4.70
C ALA A 88 -8.98 -11.81 5.23
N TYR A 89 -10.07 -12.48 4.85
CA TYR A 89 -11.40 -12.19 5.36
C TYR A 89 -12.28 -13.43 5.39
N ILE A 90 -13.28 -13.45 6.28
CA ILE A 90 -14.32 -14.48 6.30
C ILE A 90 -15.53 -13.93 5.55
N PRO A 91 -15.86 -14.48 4.37
CA PRO A 91 -17.00 -13.99 3.59
C PRO A 91 -18.33 -14.35 4.25
N LYS A 92 -19.33 -13.48 4.11
CA LYS A 92 -20.73 -13.79 4.43
C LYS A 92 -21.46 -14.26 3.18
N ASN A 93 -21.63 -13.38 2.22
CA ASN A 93 -22.39 -13.60 0.97
C ASN A 93 -21.76 -12.87 -0.22
N LYS A 94 -20.57 -12.31 -0.04
CA LYS A 94 -19.84 -11.60 -1.10
C LYS A 94 -18.36 -11.95 -1.05
N LEU A 95 -17.77 -12.15 -2.23
CA LEU A 95 -16.34 -12.24 -2.44
C LEU A 95 -15.86 -10.97 -3.13
N ILE A 96 -14.56 -10.66 -2.99
CA ILE A 96 -13.91 -9.58 -3.71
C ILE A 96 -12.76 -10.14 -4.54
N LYS A 97 -12.60 -9.65 -5.77
CA LYS A 97 -11.50 -10.05 -6.64
C LYS A 97 -10.19 -9.42 -6.15
N ALA A 98 -9.08 -10.12 -6.30
CA ALA A 98 -7.75 -9.60 -5.96
C ALA A 98 -7.45 -8.26 -6.65
N GLN A 99 -7.88 -8.09 -7.90
CA GLN A 99 -7.74 -6.83 -8.64
C GLN A 99 -8.48 -5.66 -7.97
N ASP A 100 -9.66 -5.90 -7.39
CA ASP A 100 -10.44 -4.85 -6.73
C ASP A 100 -9.85 -4.53 -5.35
N VAL A 101 -9.31 -5.52 -4.64
CA VAL A 101 -8.48 -5.28 -3.44
C VAL A 101 -7.27 -4.42 -3.80
N GLN A 102 -6.55 -4.74 -4.90
CA GLN A 102 -5.40 -3.95 -5.36
C GLN A 102 -5.77 -2.50 -5.73
N LYS A 103 -6.97 -2.26 -6.31
CA LYS A 103 -7.46 -0.90 -6.58
C LYS A 103 -7.65 -0.10 -5.29
N ALA A 104 -8.24 -0.71 -4.25
CA ALA A 104 -8.39 -0.06 -2.94
C ALA A 104 -7.04 0.26 -2.31
N ILE A 105 -6.11 -0.70 -2.33
CA ILE A 105 -4.74 -0.52 -1.84
C ILE A 105 -4.08 0.65 -2.57
N ASN A 106 -4.13 0.68 -3.90
CA ASN A 106 -3.54 1.74 -4.71
C ASN A 106 -4.12 3.12 -4.40
N PHE A 107 -5.42 3.22 -4.17
CA PHE A 107 -6.05 4.48 -3.82
C PHE A 107 -5.53 5.03 -2.48
N PHE A 108 -5.51 4.20 -1.43
CA PHE A 108 -5.03 4.63 -0.11
C PHE A 108 -3.51 4.80 -0.06
N SER A 109 -2.75 4.11 -0.89
CA SER A 109 -1.30 4.23 -0.98
C SER A 109 -0.84 5.51 -1.69
N ARG A 110 -1.68 6.08 -2.57
CA ARG A 110 -1.32 7.28 -3.36
C ARG A 110 -1.63 8.58 -2.64
N ARG A 111 -1.08 8.70 -1.42
CA ARG A 111 -1.12 9.87 -0.56
C ARG A 111 0.04 9.82 0.46
N PRO A 112 0.39 10.92 1.14
CA PRO A 112 1.33 10.83 2.25
C PRO A 112 0.79 9.91 3.34
N GLN A 113 1.56 8.88 3.73
CA GLN A 113 1.10 7.82 4.62
C GLN A 113 2.09 7.49 5.73
N VAL A 114 1.54 6.92 6.80
CA VAL A 114 2.23 5.98 7.68
C VAL A 114 1.66 4.59 7.48
N GLN A 115 2.50 3.59 7.59
CA GLN A 115 2.14 2.20 7.25
C GLN A 115 0.97 1.67 8.08
N GLU A 116 0.91 2.01 9.37
CA GLU A 116 -0.15 1.64 10.30
C GLU A 116 -1.51 2.19 9.88
N ARG A 117 -1.55 3.46 9.46
CA ARG A 117 -2.79 4.08 8.96
C ARG A 117 -3.24 3.43 7.66
N LEU A 118 -2.30 3.15 6.75
CA LEU A 118 -2.62 2.48 5.50
C LEU A 118 -3.21 1.10 5.74
N THR A 119 -2.58 0.28 6.64
CA THR A 119 -3.08 -1.04 7.02
C THR A 119 -4.54 -0.96 7.50
N LYS A 120 -4.82 -0.01 8.39
CA LYS A 120 -6.17 0.21 8.93
C LYS A 120 -7.16 0.68 7.85
N GLN A 121 -6.79 1.64 7.01
CA GLN A 121 -7.67 2.17 5.96
C GLN A 121 -8.08 1.11 4.95
N VAL A 122 -7.18 0.21 4.58
CA VAL A 122 -7.49 -0.92 3.70
C VAL A 122 -8.51 -1.86 4.37
N VAL A 123 -8.30 -2.22 5.64
CA VAL A 123 -9.25 -3.06 6.40
C VAL A 123 -10.62 -2.40 6.49
N ASP A 124 -10.68 -1.13 6.87
CA ASP A 124 -11.94 -0.37 7.01
C ASP A 124 -12.70 -0.28 5.68
N CYS A 125 -11.98 -0.07 4.58
CA CYS A 125 -12.54 -0.02 3.23
C CYS A 125 -13.17 -1.37 2.83
N ILE A 126 -12.42 -2.46 2.93
CA ILE A 126 -12.89 -3.79 2.55
C ILE A 126 -14.05 -4.25 3.46
N SER A 127 -13.97 -3.92 4.76
CA SER A 127 -15.06 -4.17 5.72
C SER A 127 -16.37 -3.54 5.27
N LYS A 128 -16.33 -2.28 4.85
CA LYS A 128 -17.51 -1.55 4.36
C LYS A 128 -18.05 -2.13 3.05
N ILE A 129 -17.17 -2.41 2.08
CA ILE A 129 -17.57 -2.94 0.75
C ILE A 129 -18.26 -4.30 0.89
N LEU A 130 -17.70 -5.20 1.69
CA LEU A 130 -18.22 -6.55 1.87
C LEU A 130 -19.27 -6.66 2.97
N ASN A 131 -19.45 -5.61 3.78
CA ASN A 131 -20.29 -5.61 4.99
C ASN A 131 -19.95 -6.77 5.96
N ILE A 132 -18.66 -6.88 6.28
CA ILE A 132 -18.10 -7.90 7.17
C ILE A 132 -17.23 -7.27 8.24
N GLN A 133 -17.00 -8.01 9.34
CA GLN A 133 -16.13 -7.57 10.44
C GLN A 133 -14.88 -8.46 10.61
N ASP A 134 -14.86 -9.63 10.00
CA ASP A 134 -13.82 -10.63 10.20
C ASP A 134 -12.75 -10.47 9.12
N ILE A 135 -11.76 -9.58 9.38
CA ILE A 135 -10.67 -9.25 8.44
C ILE A 135 -9.34 -9.26 9.17
N ALA A 136 -8.29 -9.74 8.50
CA ALA A 136 -6.90 -9.58 8.88
C ALA A 136 -6.11 -8.96 7.72
N CYS A 137 -5.20 -8.07 8.04
CA CYS A 137 -4.31 -7.45 7.07
C CYS A 137 -2.90 -7.41 7.65
N ALA A 138 -1.90 -7.67 6.80
CA ALA A 138 -0.49 -7.50 7.12
C ALA A 138 0.19 -6.75 5.98
N ILE A 139 1.02 -5.77 6.32
CA ILE A 139 1.89 -5.08 5.37
C ILE A 139 3.33 -5.30 5.79
N ASP A 140 4.15 -5.81 4.88
CA ASP A 140 5.61 -5.89 5.01
C ASP A 140 6.24 -4.96 3.98
N ALA A 141 6.90 -3.89 4.43
CA ALA A 141 7.43 -2.87 3.56
C ALA A 141 8.81 -2.36 3.95
N LYS A 142 9.60 -2.01 2.95
CA LYS A 142 10.90 -1.34 3.05
C LYS A 142 10.72 0.15 2.90
N HIS A 143 11.33 0.92 3.81
CA HIS A 143 11.21 2.36 3.87
C HIS A 143 12.50 3.05 3.40
N LEU A 144 12.45 3.79 2.29
CA LEU A 144 13.62 4.51 1.81
C LEU A 144 14.08 5.61 2.76
N CYS A 145 13.22 6.14 3.62
CA CYS A 145 13.62 7.07 4.67
C CYS A 145 14.53 6.46 5.74
N ILE A 146 14.61 5.13 5.83
CA ILE A 146 15.56 4.38 6.68
C ILE A 146 16.75 3.91 5.84
N HIS A 147 16.48 3.43 4.61
CA HIS A 147 17.51 2.82 3.77
C HIS A 147 18.43 3.86 3.11
N SER A 148 17.90 4.96 2.58
CA SER A 148 18.68 5.93 1.78
C SER A 148 19.36 7.02 2.60
N ARG A 149 19.00 7.19 3.88
CA ARG A 149 19.51 8.21 4.78
C ARG A 149 19.51 7.72 6.24
N GLY A 150 20.05 8.52 7.15
CA GLY A 150 20.09 8.16 8.58
C GLY A 150 20.92 6.90 8.83
N ILE A 151 20.28 5.87 9.35
CA ILE A 151 20.91 4.58 9.73
C ILE A 151 21.43 3.80 8.52
N LYS A 152 20.84 4.00 7.33
CA LYS A 152 21.19 3.30 6.08
C LYS A 152 21.12 1.77 6.20
N ASP A 153 20.11 1.26 6.93
CA ASP A 153 19.89 -0.17 7.07
C ASP A 153 19.08 -0.70 5.87
N PHE A 154 19.76 -1.39 4.96
CA PHE A 154 19.16 -1.97 3.75
C PHE A 154 18.47 -3.31 3.98
N SER A 155 18.66 -3.94 5.14
CA SER A 155 18.15 -5.28 5.45
C SER A 155 16.77 -5.24 6.10
N SER A 156 16.45 -4.17 6.82
CA SER A 156 15.22 -4.09 7.61
C SER A 156 13.97 -3.88 6.75
N SER A 157 12.86 -4.44 7.22
CA SER A 157 11.51 -4.11 6.79
C SER A 157 10.64 -3.83 8.02
N THR A 158 9.53 -3.13 7.79
CA THR A 158 8.52 -2.86 8.83
C THR A 158 7.31 -3.74 8.54
N LEU A 159 6.89 -4.50 9.56
CA LEU A 159 5.72 -5.36 9.48
C LEU A 159 4.61 -4.82 10.37
N THR A 160 3.47 -4.48 9.77
CA THR A 160 2.27 -4.01 10.50
C THR A 160 1.11 -4.96 10.31
N PHE A 161 0.28 -5.09 11.35
CA PHE A 161 -0.90 -5.93 11.34
C PHE A 161 -2.14 -5.16 11.77
N GLU A 162 -3.28 -5.49 11.15
CA GLU A 162 -4.60 -5.10 11.62
C GLU A 162 -5.50 -6.34 11.66
N TYR A 163 -6.20 -6.53 12.78
CA TYR A 163 -7.08 -7.67 13.01
C TYR A 163 -8.43 -7.20 13.51
N THR A 164 -9.50 -7.66 12.87
CA THR A 164 -10.88 -7.36 13.28
C THR A 164 -11.70 -8.64 13.45
N GLY A 165 -12.80 -8.54 14.17
CA GLY A 165 -13.71 -9.66 14.40
C GLY A 165 -13.03 -10.93 14.92
N LYS A 166 -13.30 -12.06 14.29
CA LYS A 166 -12.77 -13.38 14.68
C LYS A 166 -11.24 -13.48 14.53
N PHE A 167 -10.63 -12.68 13.67
CA PHE A 167 -9.16 -12.65 13.53
C PHE A 167 -8.45 -12.08 14.77
N LYS A 168 -9.16 -11.48 15.73
CA LYS A 168 -8.57 -11.07 17.02
C LYS A 168 -8.20 -12.25 17.91
N SER A 169 -8.76 -13.45 17.68
CA SER A 169 -8.43 -14.63 18.47
C SER A 169 -7.01 -15.14 18.19
N PRO A 170 -6.29 -15.67 19.21
CA PRO A 170 -4.92 -16.18 19.02
C PRO A 170 -4.82 -17.25 17.92
N LYS A 171 -5.81 -18.14 17.85
CA LYS A 171 -5.87 -19.22 16.85
C LYS A 171 -5.92 -18.65 15.41
N MET A 172 -6.78 -17.66 15.17
CA MET A 172 -6.93 -17.08 13.82
C MET A 172 -5.73 -16.20 13.45
N LYS A 173 -5.15 -15.46 14.39
CA LYS A 173 -3.89 -14.73 14.17
C LYS A 173 -2.77 -15.68 13.75
N SER A 174 -2.56 -16.75 14.51
CA SER A 174 -1.53 -17.75 14.21
C SER A 174 -1.75 -18.39 12.85
N ARG A 175 -2.99 -18.75 12.50
CA ARG A 175 -3.33 -19.31 11.19
C ARG A 175 -3.03 -18.33 10.07
N PHE A 176 -3.45 -17.07 10.20
CA PHE A 176 -3.15 -16.03 9.19
C PHE A 176 -1.64 -15.84 8.99
N VAL A 177 -0.87 -15.71 10.08
CA VAL A 177 0.59 -15.55 10.02
C VAL A 177 1.27 -16.77 9.39
N SER A 178 0.81 -17.98 9.70
CA SER A 178 1.31 -19.21 9.08
C SER A 178 1.08 -19.24 7.56
N GLU A 179 -0.09 -18.80 7.10
CA GLU A 179 -0.41 -18.76 5.67
C GLU A 179 0.45 -17.75 4.90
N ILE A 180 0.70 -16.58 5.45
CA ILE A 180 1.57 -15.58 4.79
C ILE A 180 3.04 -16.00 4.79
N ASN A 181 3.55 -16.61 5.86
CA ASN A 181 4.93 -17.10 5.94
C ASN A 181 5.19 -18.30 5.02
N GLY A 182 4.21 -19.16 4.80
CA GLY A 182 4.29 -20.30 3.89
C GLY A 182 4.48 -19.87 2.43
N ALA A 183 4.00 -18.69 2.02
CA ALA A 183 4.20 -18.14 0.69
C ALA A 183 5.67 -17.75 0.44
N ASN A 184 6.32 -17.12 1.41
CA ASN A 184 7.71 -16.67 1.29
C ASN A 184 8.72 -17.82 1.18
N LYS A 185 8.43 -19.00 1.73
CA LYS A 185 9.31 -20.19 1.59
C LYS A 185 9.30 -20.79 0.17
N LYS A 186 8.24 -20.59 -0.61
CA LYS A 186 8.18 -21.08 -2.01
C LYS A 186 8.96 -20.21 -2.99
N ILE A 187 9.14 -18.94 -2.71
CA ILE A 187 9.90 -18.00 -3.57
C ILE A 187 11.41 -18.27 -3.47
N ASN A 188 11.91 -18.70 -2.31
CA ASN A 188 13.34 -19.02 -2.12
C ASN A 188 13.78 -20.38 -2.69
N LEU A 189 12.89 -21.21 -3.20
CA LEU A 189 13.23 -22.53 -3.77
C LEU A 189 13.43 -22.53 -5.29
N ASN A 190 13.22 -21.40 -5.97
CA ASN A 190 13.35 -21.29 -7.43
C ASN A 190 14.51 -20.38 -7.88
N ILE A 191 15.50 -20.12 -7.02
CA ILE A 191 16.75 -19.46 -7.40
C ILE A 191 17.89 -20.45 -7.13
N ASN A 192 18.02 -21.42 -8.02
CA ASN A 192 19.26 -22.14 -8.30
C ASN A 192 19.48 -22.11 -9.82
#